data_2dc32bb4a681534bba7c0ea58a8288f1
#
_entry.id   2dc32bb4a681534bba7c0ea58a8288f1
#
_cell.length_a   1.000
_cell.length_b   1.000
_cell.length_c   1.000
_cell.angle_alpha   90.00
_cell.angle_beta   90.00
_cell.angle_gamma   90.00
#
_symmetry.space_group_name_H-M   'P 1'
#
loop_
_entity.id
_entity.type
_entity.pdbx_description
1 polymer ?
#
loop_
_entity_poly.entity_id
_entity_poly.type
_entity_poly.pdbx_seq_one_letter_code
_entity_poly.pdbx_strand_id
1 'polypeptide(L)'
;MKKMILALMCMVAPSVFAQNTVENTPAKKVSHFTLDASFNASSKNSGKQLYNSTLRLSYTPAWRLGVVGEAGSSLMLFKQNGMKTWDEGFTLGGGLSFRLGDLQIDDDTRQALRFTLTATMGSTVDAEDWNYTYYDAGLTIMPTRQYDWVGFNIGFRHCNSHNNAIKNFNGAYAGLTFKF
;
A
#
# COMPACT_ATOMS: atom_id res chain seq x y z
N MET A 1 -18.81 2.07 -15.37
CA MET A 1 -17.69 1.68 -14.53
C MET A 1 -16.68 2.81 -14.19
N LYS A 2 -16.59 3.89 -14.96
CA LYS A 2 -15.73 5.08 -14.66
C LYS A 2 -16.06 5.82 -13.32
N LYS A 3 -17.16 5.51 -12.65
CA LYS A 3 -17.59 6.18 -11.41
C LYS A 3 -17.07 5.53 -10.12
N MET A 4 -16.53 4.33 -10.17
CA MET A 4 -16.05 3.61 -8.97
C MET A 4 -14.69 4.06 -8.48
N ILE A 5 -13.77 4.42 -9.37
CA ILE A 5 -12.41 4.89 -8.98
C ILE A 5 -12.49 6.22 -8.22
N LEU A 6 -13.39 7.11 -8.64
CA LEU A 6 -13.60 8.39 -7.97
C LEU A 6 -14.22 8.23 -6.57
N ALA A 7 -15.10 7.22 -6.39
CA ALA A 7 -15.72 6.93 -5.11
C ALA A 7 -14.72 6.37 -4.09
N LEU A 8 -13.74 5.56 -4.52
CA LEU A 8 -12.71 5.02 -3.64
C LEU A 8 -11.75 6.11 -3.14
N MET A 9 -11.43 7.11 -3.98
CA MET A 9 -10.63 8.27 -3.57
C MET A 9 -11.38 9.20 -2.61
N CYS A 10 -12.70 9.30 -2.68
CA CYS A 10 -13.49 10.17 -1.81
C CYS A 10 -13.78 9.58 -0.42
N MET A 11 -13.69 8.27 -0.23
CA MET A 11 -13.94 7.66 1.09
C MET A 11 -12.80 7.82 2.11
N VAL A 12 -11.61 8.19 1.65
CA VAL A 12 -10.44 8.36 2.53
C VAL A 12 -10.35 9.76 3.15
N ALA A 13 -11.04 10.75 2.57
CA ALA A 13 -10.89 12.15 2.96
C ALA A 13 -11.57 12.58 4.28
N PRO A 14 -12.72 12.03 4.74
CA PRO A 14 -13.42 12.63 5.88
C PRO A 14 -12.94 12.21 7.27
N SER A 15 -12.21 11.12 7.41
CA SER A 15 -11.82 10.60 8.73
C SER A 15 -10.57 11.24 9.34
N VAL A 16 -9.82 12.01 8.56
CA VAL A 16 -8.53 12.60 8.98
C VAL A 16 -8.71 13.91 9.75
N PHE A 17 -9.87 14.57 9.67
CA PHE A 17 -10.05 15.94 10.22
C PHE A 17 -10.74 16.01 11.59
N ALA A 18 -11.07 14.93 12.24
CA ALA A 18 -11.88 14.94 13.45
C ALA A 18 -11.13 14.54 14.73
N GLN A 19 -9.95 15.11 15.00
CA GLN A 19 -9.35 15.01 16.34
C GLN A 19 -8.45 16.21 16.67
N ASN A 20 -9.06 17.37 16.86
CA ASN A 20 -8.45 18.44 17.64
C ASN A 20 -9.45 18.90 18.68
N THR A 21 -9.43 18.30 19.86
CA THR A 21 -9.90 18.93 21.10
C THR A 21 -8.97 18.53 22.24
N VAL A 22 -8.60 19.57 22.91
CA VAL A 22 -7.61 19.81 23.95
C VAL A 22 -7.87 19.02 25.24
N GLU A 23 -6.74 18.67 25.92
CA GLU A 23 -6.50 18.55 27.36
C GLU A 23 -7.05 17.33 28.10
N ASN A 24 -6.11 16.61 28.47
CA ASN A 24 -5.73 15.97 29.75
C ASN A 24 -4.84 14.77 29.41
N THR A 25 -3.58 14.80 29.84
CA THR A 25 -2.59 13.80 29.49
C THR A 25 -2.90 12.44 30.12
N PRO A 26 -3.73 11.59 29.49
CA PRO A 26 -3.72 10.18 29.78
C PRO A 26 -2.62 9.54 28.94
N ALA A 27 -2.05 8.46 29.41
CA ALA A 27 -1.05 7.68 28.70
C ALA A 27 -1.44 7.56 27.21
N LYS A 28 -0.59 8.09 26.29
CA LYS A 28 -0.82 8.18 24.84
C LYS A 28 -1.25 6.79 24.37
N LYS A 29 -2.51 6.63 23.99
CA LYS A 29 -3.06 5.37 23.50
C LYS A 29 -2.28 4.99 22.25
N VAL A 30 -1.47 3.95 22.31
CA VAL A 30 -0.67 3.50 21.17
C VAL A 30 -1.63 2.97 20.12
N SER A 31 -1.77 3.70 19.03
CA SER A 31 -2.53 3.17 17.90
C SER A 31 -1.79 2.00 17.26
N HIS A 32 -2.52 0.95 16.99
CA HIS A 32 -2.03 -0.28 16.38
C HIS A 32 -2.41 -0.39 14.90
N PHE A 33 -3.19 0.55 14.39
CA PHE A 33 -3.67 0.54 13.02
C PHE A 33 -2.90 1.54 12.14
N THR A 34 -2.56 1.10 10.93
CA THR A 34 -2.03 1.98 9.88
C THR A 34 -2.75 1.72 8.56
N LEU A 35 -2.93 2.77 7.77
CA LEU A 35 -3.44 2.72 6.40
C LEU A 35 -2.34 3.18 5.46
N ASP A 36 -1.92 2.32 4.55
CA ASP A 36 -0.98 2.65 3.49
C ASP A 36 -1.74 2.92 2.20
N ALA A 37 -1.41 4.00 1.53
CA ALA A 37 -1.84 4.29 0.17
C ALA A 37 -0.61 4.33 -0.73
N SER A 38 -0.50 3.41 -1.69
CA SER A 38 0.68 3.28 -2.54
C SER A 38 0.33 3.17 -4.01
N PHE A 39 1.28 3.56 -4.84
CA PHE A 39 1.22 3.45 -6.29
C PHE A 39 2.44 2.67 -6.80
N ASN A 40 2.18 1.75 -7.72
CA ASN A 40 3.18 0.94 -8.39
C ASN A 40 3.10 1.15 -9.90
N ALA A 41 4.26 1.26 -10.52
CA ALA A 41 4.40 1.20 -11.97
C ALA A 41 5.34 0.06 -12.32
N SER A 42 4.86 -0.92 -13.07
CA SER A 42 5.69 -2.03 -13.50
C SER A 42 6.64 -1.65 -14.63
N SER A 43 7.70 -2.43 -14.79
CA SER A 43 8.49 -2.40 -16.00
C SER A 43 7.63 -2.78 -17.22
N LYS A 44 7.90 -2.13 -18.35
CA LYS A 44 7.22 -2.46 -19.60
C LYS A 44 7.67 -3.84 -20.10
N ASN A 45 6.71 -4.70 -20.39
CA ASN A 45 6.98 -6.05 -20.86
C ASN A 45 6.09 -6.38 -22.08
N SER A 46 6.68 -6.83 -23.20
CA SER A 46 5.96 -7.20 -24.43
C SER A 46 4.95 -6.15 -24.91
N GLY A 47 5.29 -4.86 -24.79
CA GLY A 47 4.40 -3.76 -25.16
C GLY A 47 3.29 -3.44 -24.16
N LYS A 48 3.21 -4.17 -23.04
CA LYS A 48 2.25 -3.98 -21.96
C LYS A 48 2.92 -3.38 -20.75
N GLN A 49 2.17 -2.59 -19.97
CA GLN A 49 2.64 -1.99 -18.72
C GLN A 49 1.50 -2.01 -17.70
N LEU A 50 1.79 -2.44 -16.49
CA LEU A 50 0.84 -2.55 -15.40
C LEU A 50 1.07 -1.43 -14.39
N TYR A 51 -0.02 -0.77 -14.00
CA TYR A 51 -0.07 0.22 -12.93
C TYR A 51 -1.01 -0.28 -11.85
N ASN A 52 -0.63 -0.11 -10.59
CA ASN A 52 -1.47 -0.51 -9.46
C ASN A 52 -1.59 0.64 -8.47
N SER A 53 -2.80 0.89 -8.00
CA SER A 53 -3.09 1.71 -6.84
C SER A 53 -3.56 0.78 -5.73
N THR A 54 -2.94 0.86 -4.56
CA THR A 54 -3.16 -0.09 -3.47
C THR A 54 -3.43 0.63 -2.17
N LEU A 55 -4.43 0.15 -1.44
CA LEU A 55 -4.71 0.50 -0.05
C LEU A 55 -4.46 -0.72 0.83
N ARG A 56 -3.69 -0.55 1.90
CA ARG A 56 -3.39 -1.58 2.89
C ARG A 56 -3.81 -1.12 4.27
N LEU A 57 -4.59 -1.92 4.93
CA LEU A 57 -4.89 -1.75 6.34
C LEU A 57 -4.06 -2.75 7.14
N SER A 58 -3.21 -2.24 8.03
CA SER A 58 -2.37 -3.07 8.88
C SER A 58 -2.76 -2.92 10.33
N TYR A 59 -2.80 -4.04 11.04
CA TYR A 59 -2.93 -4.09 12.49
C TYR A 59 -1.68 -4.72 13.09
N THR A 60 -0.90 -3.92 13.83
CA THR A 60 0.33 -4.37 14.49
C THR A 60 0.18 -4.19 16.00
N PRO A 61 -0.07 -5.25 16.75
CA PRO A 61 -0.16 -5.20 18.22
C PRO A 61 1.19 -4.84 18.85
N ALA A 62 1.23 -4.73 20.18
CA ALA A 62 2.44 -4.35 20.92
C ALA A 62 3.65 -5.29 20.68
N TRP A 63 3.37 -6.55 20.34
CA TRP A 63 4.36 -7.57 19.99
C TRP A 63 4.65 -7.51 18.49
N ARG A 64 5.48 -6.94 17.99
CA ARG A 64 6.12 -6.73 16.69
C ARG A 64 5.48 -7.33 15.42
N LEU A 65 4.73 -8.43 15.51
CA LEU A 65 4.11 -9.09 14.35
C LEU A 65 2.66 -8.59 14.18
N GLY A 66 2.28 -8.25 12.97
CA GLY A 66 0.95 -7.77 12.62
C GLY A 66 0.38 -8.47 11.39
N VAL A 67 -0.88 -8.20 11.13
CA VAL A 67 -1.62 -8.68 9.96
C VAL A 67 -1.95 -7.53 9.04
N VAL A 68 -2.01 -7.81 7.74
CA VAL A 68 -2.27 -6.83 6.68
C VAL A 68 -3.38 -7.33 5.79
N GLY A 69 -4.38 -6.48 5.54
CA GLY A 69 -5.35 -6.65 4.47
C GLY A 69 -5.06 -5.63 3.36
N GLU A 70 -5.19 -6.05 2.12
CA GLU A 70 -4.89 -5.22 0.95
C GLU A 70 -6.03 -5.26 -0.05
N ALA A 71 -6.38 -4.10 -0.61
CA ALA A 71 -7.28 -3.95 -1.73
C ALA A 71 -6.70 -2.92 -2.71
N GLY A 72 -6.91 -3.14 -4.01
CA GLY A 72 -6.37 -2.22 -5.00
C GLY A 72 -7.06 -2.30 -6.34
N SER A 73 -6.73 -1.35 -7.20
CA SER A 73 -7.09 -1.38 -8.61
C SER A 73 -5.83 -1.48 -9.47
N SER A 74 -5.97 -2.17 -10.58
CA SER A 74 -4.91 -2.38 -11.56
C SER A 74 -5.34 -1.86 -12.91
N LEU A 75 -4.44 -1.20 -13.61
CA LEU A 75 -4.63 -0.68 -14.94
C LEU A 75 -3.55 -1.26 -15.85
N MET A 76 -3.93 -2.05 -16.83
CA MET A 76 -3.01 -2.56 -17.84
C MET A 76 -3.09 -1.72 -19.11
N LEU A 77 -1.99 -1.10 -19.48
CA LEU A 77 -1.84 -0.39 -20.74
C LEU A 77 -1.24 -1.31 -21.80
N PHE A 78 -1.83 -1.35 -23.00
CA PHE A 78 -1.34 -2.13 -24.13
C PHE A 78 -1.70 -1.44 -25.46
N LYS A 79 -1.18 -1.98 -26.56
CA LYS A 79 -1.54 -1.53 -27.91
C LYS A 79 -2.42 -2.59 -28.58
N GLN A 80 -3.55 -2.16 -29.10
CA GLN A 80 -4.44 -2.98 -29.92
C GLN A 80 -4.71 -2.26 -31.25
N ASN A 81 -4.47 -2.93 -32.37
CA ASN A 81 -4.64 -2.34 -33.72
C ASN A 81 -3.91 -0.99 -33.90
N GLY A 82 -2.71 -0.86 -33.32
CA GLY A 82 -1.90 0.38 -33.40
C GLY A 82 -2.32 1.50 -32.41
N MET A 83 -3.47 1.39 -31.81
CA MET A 83 -3.97 2.35 -30.80
C MET A 83 -3.59 1.92 -29.38
N LYS A 84 -3.32 2.92 -28.53
CA LYS A 84 -3.16 2.68 -27.08
C LYS A 84 -4.54 2.43 -26.47
N THR A 85 -4.67 1.35 -25.75
CA THR A 85 -5.86 1.00 -25.00
C THR A 85 -5.49 0.56 -23.58
N TRP A 86 -6.48 0.43 -22.70
CA TRP A 86 -6.28 0.00 -21.32
C TRP A 86 -7.41 -0.92 -20.89
N ASP A 87 -7.11 -1.72 -19.90
CA ASP A 87 -8.05 -2.57 -19.21
C ASP A 87 -7.87 -2.43 -17.69
N GLU A 88 -8.95 -2.57 -16.94
CA GLU A 88 -9.00 -2.35 -15.49
C GLU A 88 -9.31 -3.64 -14.77
N GLY A 89 -8.70 -3.84 -13.60
CA GLY A 89 -9.00 -4.97 -12.71
C GLY A 89 -8.93 -4.56 -11.25
N PHE A 90 -9.54 -5.36 -10.42
CA PHE A 90 -9.50 -5.21 -8.98
C PHE A 90 -8.60 -6.28 -8.35
N THR A 91 -7.89 -5.93 -7.29
CA THR A 91 -7.01 -6.84 -6.56
C THR A 91 -7.39 -6.93 -5.10
N LEU A 92 -7.31 -8.13 -4.55
CA LEU A 92 -7.42 -8.40 -3.13
C LEU A 92 -6.24 -9.22 -2.65
N GLY A 93 -5.81 -8.96 -1.43
CA GLY A 93 -4.70 -9.66 -0.83
C GLY A 93 -4.59 -9.49 0.66
N GLY A 94 -3.58 -10.10 1.22
CA GLY A 94 -3.28 -10.00 2.62
C GLY A 94 -1.87 -10.49 2.92
N GLY A 95 -1.44 -10.29 4.15
CA GLY A 95 -0.09 -10.65 4.53
C GLY A 95 0.23 -10.33 5.98
N LEU A 96 1.52 -10.19 6.21
CA LEU A 96 2.09 -9.95 7.53
C LEU A 96 2.93 -8.68 7.54
N SER A 97 2.96 -8.03 8.69
CA SER A 97 3.90 -6.94 8.97
C SER A 97 4.78 -7.30 10.17
N PHE A 98 6.02 -6.85 10.14
CA PHE A 98 6.96 -7.06 11.22
C PHE A 98 7.70 -5.77 11.57
N ARG A 99 7.54 -5.30 12.81
CA ARG A 99 8.25 -4.14 13.32
C ARG A 99 9.70 -4.50 13.62
N LEU A 100 10.63 -3.92 12.86
CA LEU A 100 12.08 -4.12 13.04
C LEU A 100 12.58 -3.43 14.30
N GLY A 101 12.19 -2.19 14.51
CA GLY A 101 12.62 -1.38 15.63
C GLY A 101 12.47 0.11 15.37
N ASP A 102 12.89 0.91 16.32
CA ASP A 102 12.90 2.36 16.25
C ASP A 102 14.38 2.84 16.24
N LEU A 103 14.74 3.63 15.22
CA LEU A 103 16.06 4.29 15.13
C LEU A 103 15.93 5.68 15.74
N GLN A 104 16.65 5.92 16.81
CA GLN A 104 16.72 7.24 17.46
C GLN A 104 17.54 8.19 16.59
N ILE A 105 16.97 9.36 16.26
CA ILE A 105 17.62 10.37 15.42
C ILE A 105 18.20 11.48 16.30
N ASP A 106 17.49 11.81 17.37
CA ASP A 106 17.85 12.92 18.25
C ASP A 106 17.51 12.54 19.70
N ASP A 107 18.54 12.62 20.55
CA ASP A 107 18.44 12.29 21.97
C ASP A 107 17.68 13.36 22.77
N ASP A 108 17.82 14.63 22.43
CA ASP A 108 17.20 15.73 23.15
C ASP A 108 15.69 15.77 22.93
N THR A 109 15.25 15.59 21.70
CA THR A 109 13.81 15.57 21.35
C THR A 109 13.22 14.18 21.45
N ARG A 110 14.02 13.13 21.65
CA ARG A 110 13.65 11.72 21.60
C ARG A 110 12.87 11.37 20.32
N GLN A 111 13.20 12.00 19.21
CA GLN A 111 12.64 11.65 17.91
C GLN A 111 13.26 10.36 17.40
N ALA A 112 12.41 9.45 16.94
CA ALA A 112 12.87 8.21 16.33
C ALA A 112 12.04 7.88 15.08
N LEU A 113 12.63 7.11 14.18
CA LEU A 113 11.95 6.52 13.03
C LEU A 113 11.68 5.05 13.32
N ARG A 114 10.43 4.67 13.15
CA ARG A 114 9.98 3.28 13.23
C ARG A 114 10.03 2.63 11.86
N PHE A 115 10.65 1.46 11.80
CA PHE A 115 10.75 0.65 10.59
C PHE A 115 9.86 -0.59 10.72
N THR A 116 9.00 -0.80 9.72
CA THR A 116 8.12 -1.97 9.66
C THR A 116 8.27 -2.63 8.29
N LEU A 117 8.67 -3.88 8.25
CA LEU A 117 8.63 -4.71 7.05
C LEU A 117 7.21 -5.21 6.83
N THR A 118 6.80 -5.29 5.56
CA THR A 118 5.52 -5.83 5.14
C THR A 118 5.73 -6.81 4.01
N ALA A 119 5.09 -7.96 4.10
CA ALA A 119 5.03 -8.95 3.03
C ALA A 119 3.57 -9.30 2.78
N THR A 120 3.08 -9.09 1.55
CA THR A 120 1.72 -9.40 1.16
C THR A 120 1.68 -10.23 -0.10
N MET A 121 0.60 -10.98 -0.27
CA MET A 121 0.27 -11.71 -1.48
C MET A 121 -1.21 -11.54 -1.79
N GLY A 122 -1.56 -11.57 -3.06
CA GLY A 122 -2.95 -11.47 -3.47
C GLY A 122 -3.12 -11.79 -4.95
N SER A 123 -4.32 -11.57 -5.45
CA SER A 123 -4.68 -11.86 -6.84
C SER A 123 -5.65 -10.83 -7.37
N THR A 124 -5.73 -10.74 -8.69
CA THR A 124 -6.86 -10.09 -9.37
C THR A 124 -8.12 -10.91 -9.15
N VAL A 125 -9.24 -10.23 -8.97
CA VAL A 125 -10.56 -10.86 -8.73
C VAL A 125 -11.59 -10.55 -9.81
N ASP A 126 -11.26 -9.66 -10.75
CA ASP A 126 -12.20 -9.17 -11.76
C ASP A 126 -11.52 -8.93 -13.13
N ALA A 127 -10.56 -9.76 -13.50
CA ALA A 127 -9.93 -9.68 -14.81
C ALA A 127 -10.03 -11.04 -15.51
N GLU A 128 -10.66 -11.07 -16.70
CA GLU A 128 -10.85 -12.34 -17.43
C GLU A 128 -9.58 -12.75 -18.18
N ASP A 129 -8.96 -11.82 -18.91
CA ASP A 129 -7.86 -12.14 -19.84
C ASP A 129 -6.46 -11.98 -19.28
N TRP A 130 -6.30 -11.30 -18.14
CA TRP A 130 -4.99 -10.95 -17.60
C TRP A 130 -4.87 -11.11 -16.08
N ASN A 131 -5.46 -12.15 -15.55
CA ASN A 131 -5.35 -12.54 -14.16
C ASN A 131 -3.89 -12.73 -13.75
N TYR A 132 -3.55 -12.26 -12.59
CA TYR A 132 -2.23 -12.46 -11.98
C TYR A 132 -2.31 -12.64 -10.46
N THR A 133 -1.35 -13.36 -9.93
CA THR A 133 -1.03 -13.36 -8.50
C THR A 133 0.14 -12.42 -8.27
N TYR A 134 0.08 -11.63 -7.21
CA TYR A 134 1.20 -10.75 -6.85
C TYR A 134 1.80 -11.11 -5.49
N TYR A 135 3.06 -10.75 -5.35
CA TYR A 135 3.84 -10.86 -4.12
C TYR A 135 4.53 -9.53 -3.88
N ASP A 136 4.33 -8.96 -2.70
CA ASP A 136 4.93 -7.69 -2.30
C ASP A 136 5.88 -7.88 -1.14
N ALA A 137 6.97 -7.13 -1.17
CA ALA A 137 7.82 -6.89 -0.03
C ALA A 137 8.06 -5.38 0.09
N GLY A 138 7.85 -4.82 1.27
CA GLY A 138 7.96 -3.39 1.49
C GLY A 138 8.47 -3.00 2.85
N LEU A 139 8.84 -1.74 2.96
CA LEU A 139 9.32 -1.09 4.16
C LEU A 139 8.48 0.16 4.40
N THR A 140 7.88 0.25 5.58
CA THR A 140 7.21 1.45 6.07
C THR A 140 8.11 2.15 7.07
N ILE A 141 8.26 3.46 6.92
CA ILE A 141 9.07 4.34 7.77
C ILE A 141 8.15 5.39 8.37
N MET A 142 8.02 5.39 9.70
CA MET A 142 7.14 6.32 10.42
C MET A 142 7.86 7.06 11.53
N PRO A 143 7.68 8.39 11.65
CA PRO A 143 8.11 9.12 12.84
C PRO A 143 7.37 8.61 14.09
N THR A 144 8.03 8.64 15.26
CA THR A 144 7.41 8.09 16.49
C THR A 144 6.86 9.16 17.43
N ARG A 145 7.15 10.43 17.23
CA ARG A 145 6.74 11.53 18.12
C ARG A 145 6.04 12.66 17.43
N GLN A 146 6.82 13.51 16.74
CA GLN A 146 6.29 14.65 16.03
C GLN A 146 5.83 14.17 14.65
N TYR A 147 4.61 14.52 14.24
CA TYR A 147 4.00 14.01 13.00
C TYR A 147 3.90 12.48 12.92
N ASP A 148 3.68 11.81 14.07
CA ASP A 148 3.57 10.35 14.17
C ASP A 148 2.33 9.75 13.48
N TRP A 149 1.53 10.56 12.82
CA TRP A 149 0.34 10.19 12.08
C TRP A 149 0.59 9.94 10.58
N VAL A 150 1.75 10.38 10.03
CA VAL A 150 2.11 10.18 8.61
C VAL A 150 3.52 9.64 8.47
N GLY A 151 3.69 8.73 7.55
CA GLY A 151 4.97 8.15 7.15
C GLY A 151 5.01 7.81 5.68
N PHE A 152 6.06 7.10 5.27
CA PHE A 152 6.28 6.67 3.90
C PHE A 152 6.35 5.15 3.83
N ASN A 153 5.85 4.59 2.73
CA ASN A 153 6.09 3.19 2.39
C ASN A 153 6.73 3.09 1.01
N ILE A 154 7.67 2.17 0.89
CA ILE A 154 8.35 1.82 -0.36
C ILE A 154 8.48 0.31 -0.43
N GLY A 155 8.50 -0.23 -1.63
CA GLY A 155 8.70 -1.66 -1.79
C GLY A 155 8.72 -2.10 -3.24
N PHE A 156 8.61 -3.40 -3.39
CA PHE A 156 8.69 -4.06 -4.67
C PHE A 156 7.53 -5.04 -4.82
N ARG A 157 6.89 -5.05 -6.01
CA ARG A 157 5.81 -5.95 -6.38
C ARG A 157 6.24 -6.82 -7.54
N HIS A 158 6.08 -8.12 -7.40
CA HIS A 158 6.18 -9.11 -8.46
C HIS A 158 4.78 -9.61 -8.80
N CYS A 159 4.37 -9.48 -10.05
CA CYS A 159 3.09 -9.99 -10.55
C CYS A 159 3.35 -11.18 -11.47
N ASN A 160 2.88 -12.34 -11.06
CA ASN A 160 2.95 -13.58 -11.83
C ASN A 160 1.67 -13.74 -12.65
N SER A 161 1.78 -13.59 -13.97
CA SER A 161 0.63 -13.71 -14.88
C SER A 161 0.17 -15.14 -15.01
N HIS A 162 -1.14 -15.36 -14.99
CA HIS A 162 -1.74 -16.67 -15.27
C HIS A 162 -2.00 -16.89 -16.76
N ASN A 163 -1.80 -15.87 -17.59
CA ASN A 163 -1.97 -15.98 -19.04
C ASN A 163 -0.59 -16.15 -19.70
N ASN A 164 -0.39 -17.24 -20.41
CA ASN A 164 0.86 -17.57 -21.12
C ASN A 164 1.28 -16.54 -22.18
N ALA A 165 0.34 -15.74 -22.69
CA ALA A 165 0.62 -14.67 -23.64
C ALA A 165 1.09 -13.37 -22.96
N ILE A 166 0.99 -13.30 -21.64
CA ILE A 166 1.36 -12.13 -20.84
C ILE A 166 2.48 -12.52 -19.88
N LYS A 167 3.64 -11.92 -20.07
CA LYS A 167 4.77 -12.17 -19.18
C LYS A 167 4.57 -11.53 -17.81
N ASN A 168 5.30 -12.02 -16.81
CA ASN A 168 5.33 -11.48 -15.47
C ASN A 168 5.77 -10.01 -15.45
N PHE A 169 5.27 -9.24 -14.50
CA PHE A 169 5.61 -7.85 -14.30
C PHE A 169 6.34 -7.66 -12.97
N ASN A 170 7.29 -6.73 -12.96
CA ASN A 170 8.01 -6.32 -11.77
C ASN A 170 7.93 -4.80 -11.66
N GLY A 171 7.75 -4.28 -10.47
CA GLY A 171 7.72 -2.84 -10.26
C GLY A 171 8.00 -2.44 -8.82
N ALA A 172 8.64 -1.29 -8.66
CA ALA A 172 8.73 -0.66 -7.37
C ALA A 172 7.43 0.10 -7.06
N TYR A 173 7.11 0.24 -5.80
CA TYR A 173 6.02 1.11 -5.35
C TYR A 173 6.50 2.08 -4.29
N ALA A 174 5.81 3.19 -4.20
CA ALA A 174 5.96 4.17 -3.14
C ALA A 174 4.59 4.71 -2.74
N GLY A 175 4.48 5.17 -1.50
CA GLY A 175 3.23 5.72 -1.01
C GLY A 175 3.36 6.37 0.35
N LEU A 176 2.21 6.75 0.90
CA LEU A 176 2.07 7.34 2.22
C LEU A 176 1.42 6.33 3.16
N THR A 177 1.84 6.38 4.42
CA THR A 177 1.27 5.62 5.52
C THR A 177 0.64 6.57 6.52
N PHE A 178 -0.58 6.30 6.92
CA PHE A 178 -1.32 7.05 7.95
C PHE A 178 -1.55 6.15 9.16
N LYS A 179 -1.36 6.71 10.34
CA LYS A 179 -1.59 6.04 11.62
C LYS A 179 -2.82 6.63 12.31
N PHE A 180 -3.66 5.79 12.88
CA PHE A 180 -4.89 6.15 13.58
C PHE A 180 -4.81 5.82 15.07
#